data_57ef5045a9b7167bc8e2fcef5d84a212
#
_entry.id   57ef5045a9b7167bc8e2fcef5d84a212
#
_cell.length_a   1.000
_cell.length_b   1.000
_cell.length_c   1.000
_cell.angle_alpha   90.00
_cell.angle_beta   90.00
_cell.angle_gamma   90.00
#
_symmetry.space_group_name_H-M   'P 1'
#
loop_
_entity.id
_entity.type
_entity.pdbx_description
1 polymer ?
#
loop_
_entity_poly.entity_id
_entity_poly.type
_entity_poly.pdbx_seq_one_letter_code
_entity_poly.pdbx_strand_id
1 'polypeptide(L)'
;MEPYRITRIGLEDYPKCGAIWDMDACPYTQTFISQIKAGVREVYILTVDGAYIAECDLVYDNPEYGTVPGKRLYLSRLIVKKECRGKGYGKAITQHILTLAKEKGYREIVLGVNCDNTAAMKLYKSFGFTVYEKAEDKDGKFYRMVKKL
;
A
#
# COMPACT_ATOMS: atom_id res chain seq x y z
N MET A 1 -2.32 -20.36 7.28
CA MET A 1 -2.61 -19.47 6.13
C MET A 1 -2.56 -20.30 4.85
N GLU A 2 -3.58 -20.18 4.01
CA GLU A 2 -3.61 -20.90 2.74
C GLU A 2 -2.50 -20.43 1.81
N PRO A 3 -2.04 -21.27 0.85
CA PRO A 3 -1.07 -20.88 -0.15
C PRO A 3 -1.56 -19.66 -0.93
N TYR A 4 -0.67 -18.72 -1.16
CA TYR A 4 -0.98 -17.48 -1.84
C TYR A 4 0.09 -17.13 -2.87
N ARG A 5 -0.26 -16.23 -3.77
CA ARG A 5 0.67 -15.60 -4.71
C ARG A 5 0.57 -14.09 -4.60
N ILE A 6 1.68 -13.40 -4.81
CA ILE A 6 1.70 -11.94 -4.89
C ILE A 6 2.24 -11.57 -6.26
N THR A 7 1.44 -10.83 -7.03
CA THR A 7 1.79 -10.44 -8.40
C THR A 7 1.49 -8.97 -8.62
N ARG A 8 2.28 -8.35 -9.50
CA ARG A 8 1.99 -7.02 -10.01
C ARG A 8 0.92 -7.14 -11.10
N ILE A 9 -0.09 -6.25 -11.06
CA ILE A 9 -1.14 -6.21 -12.07
C ILE A 9 -1.06 -4.90 -12.87
N GLY A 10 -1.60 -4.92 -14.09
CA GLY A 10 -1.75 -3.74 -14.93
C GLY A 10 -3.16 -3.17 -14.90
N LEU A 11 -3.39 -2.12 -15.71
CA LEU A 11 -4.69 -1.45 -15.79
C LEU A 11 -5.84 -2.35 -16.19
N GLU A 12 -5.59 -3.33 -17.08
CA GLU A 12 -6.64 -4.24 -17.54
C GLU A 12 -7.21 -5.10 -16.41
N ASP A 13 -6.40 -5.41 -15.39
CA ASP A 13 -6.81 -6.21 -14.23
C ASP A 13 -7.22 -5.35 -13.03
N TYR A 14 -6.95 -4.05 -13.08
CA TYR A 14 -7.22 -3.15 -11.94
C TYR A 14 -8.69 -3.17 -11.48
N PRO A 15 -9.71 -3.22 -12.37
CA PRO A 15 -11.10 -3.31 -11.94
C PRO A 15 -11.42 -4.50 -11.05
N LYS A 16 -10.63 -5.58 -11.10
CA LYS A 16 -10.79 -6.76 -10.24
C LYS A 16 -10.53 -6.45 -8.77
N CYS A 17 -9.86 -5.32 -8.46
CA CYS A 17 -9.66 -4.85 -7.09
C CYS A 17 -10.98 -4.53 -6.39
N GLY A 18 -12.06 -4.37 -7.12
CA GLY A 18 -13.42 -4.24 -6.57
C GLY A 18 -13.85 -5.41 -5.68
N ALA A 19 -13.17 -6.56 -5.78
CA ALA A 19 -13.37 -7.68 -4.86
C ALA A 19 -12.80 -7.41 -3.46
N ILE A 20 -11.86 -6.46 -3.34
CA ILE A 20 -11.17 -6.11 -2.08
C ILE A 20 -11.79 -4.89 -1.44
N TRP A 21 -12.09 -3.85 -2.23
CA TRP A 21 -12.60 -2.57 -1.74
C TRP A 21 -13.56 -1.94 -2.74
N ASP A 22 -14.41 -1.03 -2.26
CA ASP A 22 -15.41 -0.34 -3.10
C ASP A 22 -14.74 0.77 -3.91
N MET A 23 -14.38 0.44 -5.14
CA MET A 23 -13.70 1.36 -6.04
C MET A 23 -14.60 2.51 -6.49
N ASP A 24 -15.90 2.28 -6.60
CA ASP A 24 -16.86 3.30 -7.06
C ASP A 24 -17.12 4.34 -5.97
N ALA A 25 -17.11 3.94 -4.71
CA ALA A 25 -17.32 4.84 -3.58
C ALA A 25 -16.07 5.67 -3.24
N CYS A 26 -14.89 5.25 -3.66
CA CYS A 26 -13.65 5.95 -3.35
C CYS A 26 -13.47 7.18 -4.26
N PRO A 27 -13.30 8.40 -3.69
CA PRO A 27 -13.13 9.61 -4.50
C PRO A 27 -11.77 9.70 -5.20
N TYR A 28 -10.82 8.81 -4.89
CA TYR A 28 -9.46 8.84 -5.42
C TYR A 28 -9.18 7.78 -6.48
N THR A 29 -10.13 6.93 -6.82
CA THR A 29 -9.93 5.82 -7.78
C THR A 29 -9.39 6.33 -9.12
N GLN A 30 -9.94 7.42 -9.65
CA GLN A 30 -9.48 7.96 -10.93
C GLN A 30 -8.06 8.52 -10.84
N THR A 31 -7.68 9.08 -9.70
CA THR A 31 -6.31 9.51 -9.44
C THR A 31 -5.34 8.32 -9.47
N PHE A 32 -5.70 7.22 -8.83
CA PHE A 32 -4.89 6.00 -8.85
C PHE A 32 -4.72 5.47 -10.27
N ILE A 33 -5.80 5.44 -11.06
CA ILE A 33 -5.77 5.00 -12.46
C ILE A 33 -4.81 5.89 -13.27
N SER A 34 -4.88 7.21 -13.10
CA SER A 34 -3.97 8.15 -13.78
C SER A 34 -2.52 7.91 -13.41
N GLN A 35 -2.24 7.60 -12.15
CA GLN A 35 -0.88 7.29 -11.68
C GLN A 35 -0.36 5.98 -12.25
N ILE A 36 -1.23 4.97 -12.38
CA ILE A 36 -0.87 3.70 -13.04
C ILE A 36 -0.54 3.95 -14.51
N LYS A 37 -1.36 4.73 -15.22
CA LYS A 37 -1.12 5.09 -16.63
C LYS A 37 0.18 5.85 -16.82
N ALA A 38 0.51 6.73 -15.88
CA ALA A 38 1.74 7.52 -15.92
C ALA A 38 2.99 6.70 -15.53
N GLY A 39 2.82 5.46 -15.07
CA GLY A 39 3.94 4.61 -14.66
C GLY A 39 4.52 4.96 -13.30
N VAL A 40 3.84 5.79 -12.49
CA VAL A 40 4.33 6.20 -11.17
C VAL A 40 3.70 5.43 -10.01
N ARG A 41 2.71 4.59 -10.29
CA ARG A 41 2.08 3.69 -9.32
C ARG A 41 2.11 2.26 -9.83
N GLU A 42 2.57 1.34 -9.01
CA GLU A 42 2.50 -0.10 -9.25
C GLU A 42 1.57 -0.74 -8.24
N VAL A 43 0.69 -1.61 -8.71
CA VAL A 43 -0.31 -2.30 -7.88
C VAL A 43 0.09 -3.76 -7.73
N TYR A 44 0.21 -4.21 -6.48
CA TYR A 44 0.52 -5.60 -6.13
C TYR A 44 -0.68 -6.24 -5.47
N ILE A 45 -1.01 -7.45 -5.90
CA ILE A 45 -2.18 -8.19 -5.42
C ILE A 45 -1.73 -9.53 -4.85
N LEU A 46 -2.25 -9.85 -3.66
CA LEU A 46 -2.15 -11.17 -3.08
C LEU A 46 -3.41 -11.93 -3.45
N THR A 47 -3.22 -13.10 -4.07
CA THR A 47 -4.34 -13.98 -4.47
C THR A 47 -4.25 -15.31 -3.77
N VAL A 48 -5.43 -15.91 -3.52
CA VAL A 48 -5.59 -17.30 -3.04
C VAL A 48 -6.52 -17.98 -4.02
N ASP A 49 -6.04 -19.03 -4.68
CA ASP A 49 -6.80 -19.75 -5.73
C ASP A 49 -7.37 -18.80 -6.80
N GLY A 50 -6.60 -17.77 -7.18
CA GLY A 50 -6.99 -16.77 -8.16
C GLY A 50 -7.90 -15.66 -7.65
N ALA A 51 -8.41 -15.75 -6.44
CA ALA A 51 -9.25 -14.71 -5.84
C ALA A 51 -8.40 -13.57 -5.29
N TYR A 52 -8.81 -12.32 -5.54
CA TYR A 52 -8.14 -11.13 -5.04
C TYR A 52 -8.44 -10.95 -3.55
N ILE A 53 -7.43 -11.04 -2.71
CA ILE A 53 -7.55 -11.03 -1.25
C ILE A 53 -6.98 -9.75 -0.63
N ALA A 54 -5.85 -9.26 -1.12
CA ALA A 54 -5.21 -8.06 -0.57
C ALA A 54 -4.50 -7.28 -1.66
N GLU A 55 -4.40 -5.98 -1.44
CA GLU A 55 -3.71 -5.04 -2.32
C GLU A 55 -2.69 -4.23 -1.53
N CYS A 56 -1.57 -3.92 -2.16
CA CYS A 56 -0.63 -2.92 -1.68
C CYS A 56 0.07 -2.29 -2.88
N ASP A 57 0.17 -0.98 -2.90
CA ASP A 57 0.72 -0.23 -4.02
C ASP A 57 2.04 0.44 -3.65
N LEU A 58 2.93 0.57 -4.64
CA LEU A 58 4.11 1.42 -4.56
C LEU A 58 3.93 2.64 -5.44
N VAL A 59 4.19 3.82 -4.88
CA VAL A 59 4.17 5.09 -5.62
C VAL A 59 5.60 5.61 -5.69
N TYR A 60 6.06 5.88 -6.92
CA TYR A 60 7.45 6.23 -7.21
C TYR A 60 7.69 7.74 -7.28
N ASP A 61 6.71 8.50 -7.73
CA ASP A 61 6.86 9.93 -7.94
C ASP A 61 5.58 10.66 -7.55
N ASN A 62 5.57 11.16 -6.33
CA ASN A 62 4.56 12.08 -5.83
C ASN A 62 5.15 12.85 -4.65
N PRO A 63 5.72 14.06 -4.90
CA PRO A 63 6.36 14.85 -3.83
C PRO A 63 5.44 15.18 -2.65
N GLU A 64 4.13 15.31 -2.89
CA GLU A 64 3.16 15.55 -1.82
C GLU A 64 3.07 14.38 -0.85
N TYR A 65 3.34 13.15 -1.33
CA TYR A 65 3.40 11.97 -0.50
C TYR A 65 4.77 11.80 0.18
N GLY A 66 5.75 12.62 -0.19
CA GLY A 66 7.09 12.56 0.38
C GLY A 66 8.06 11.66 -0.36
N THR A 67 7.77 11.28 -1.62
CA THR A 67 8.72 10.50 -2.43
C THR A 67 9.95 11.32 -2.81
N VAL A 68 11.08 10.62 -2.96
CA VAL A 68 12.31 11.18 -3.48
C VAL A 68 12.84 10.23 -4.56
N PRO A 69 13.00 10.70 -5.81
CA PRO A 69 13.43 9.83 -6.90
C PRO A 69 14.69 9.03 -6.57
N GLY A 70 14.63 7.73 -6.81
CA GLY A 70 15.74 6.80 -6.57
C GLY A 70 16.06 6.54 -5.10
N LYS A 71 15.42 7.21 -4.16
CA LYS A 71 15.75 7.12 -2.73
C LYS A 71 14.59 6.68 -1.86
N ARG A 72 13.41 7.27 -2.04
CA ARG A 72 12.26 7.08 -1.14
C ARG A 72 10.99 6.80 -1.92
N LEU A 73 10.35 5.68 -1.61
CA LEU A 73 9.04 5.27 -2.15
C LEU A 73 7.93 5.58 -1.16
N TYR A 74 6.70 5.60 -1.66
CA TYR A 74 5.49 5.69 -0.84
C TYR A 74 4.70 4.39 -0.93
N LEU A 75 4.35 3.80 0.22
CA LEU A 75 3.48 2.64 0.31
C LEU A 75 2.04 3.14 0.45
N SER A 76 1.17 2.66 -0.43
CA SER A 76 -0.21 3.12 -0.54
C SER A 76 -1.17 1.94 -0.62
N ARG A 77 -2.40 2.13 -0.13
CA ARG A 77 -3.50 1.20 -0.34
C ARG A 77 -3.26 -0.20 0.19
N LEU A 78 -2.68 -0.34 1.40
CA LEU A 78 -2.64 -1.64 2.04
C LEU A 78 -4.03 -1.99 2.53
N ILE A 79 -4.71 -2.86 1.81
CA ILE A 79 -6.08 -3.27 2.11
C ILE A 79 -6.19 -4.78 2.02
N VAL A 80 -6.81 -5.40 3.02
CA VAL A 80 -7.17 -6.81 3.02
C VAL A 80 -8.68 -6.91 2.94
N LYS A 81 -9.18 -7.78 2.08
CA LYS A 81 -10.61 -8.07 1.96
C LYS A 81 -11.19 -8.37 3.34
N LYS A 82 -12.32 -7.76 3.66
CA LYS A 82 -12.89 -7.77 5.02
C LYS A 82 -12.99 -9.18 5.63
N GLU A 83 -13.51 -10.14 4.88
CA GLU A 83 -13.70 -11.53 5.34
C GLU A 83 -12.37 -12.27 5.54
N CYS A 84 -11.28 -11.74 5.02
CA CYS A 84 -9.96 -12.38 5.05
C CYS A 84 -9.00 -11.73 6.05
N ARG A 85 -9.47 -10.77 6.83
CA ARG A 85 -8.65 -10.09 7.83
C ARG A 85 -8.32 -10.98 9.02
N GLY A 86 -7.20 -10.68 9.70
CA GLY A 86 -6.77 -11.44 10.87
C GLY A 86 -6.10 -12.77 10.54
N LYS A 87 -5.78 -13.03 9.27
CA LYS A 87 -5.17 -14.29 8.82
C LYS A 87 -3.70 -14.16 8.39
N GLY A 88 -3.11 -12.97 8.52
CA GLY A 88 -1.72 -12.73 8.18
C GLY A 88 -1.46 -12.26 6.75
N TYR A 89 -2.46 -12.05 5.93
CA TYR A 89 -2.27 -11.62 4.54
C TYR A 89 -1.70 -10.21 4.42
N GLY A 90 -2.14 -9.28 5.26
CA GLY A 90 -1.60 -7.92 5.30
C GLY A 90 -0.11 -7.92 5.64
N LYS A 91 0.30 -8.74 6.59
CA LYS A 91 1.71 -8.91 6.95
C LYS A 91 2.50 -9.50 5.78
N ALA A 92 1.96 -10.51 5.11
CA ALA A 92 2.63 -11.18 3.99
C ALA A 92 2.87 -10.22 2.81
N ILE A 93 1.85 -9.46 2.40
CA ILE A 93 2.00 -8.55 1.27
C ILE A 93 2.90 -7.35 1.64
N THR A 94 2.82 -6.86 2.86
CA THR A 94 3.71 -5.78 3.33
C THR A 94 5.17 -6.23 3.30
N GLN A 95 5.48 -7.42 3.79
CA GLN A 95 6.83 -7.96 3.75
C GLN A 95 7.34 -8.08 2.31
N HIS A 96 6.51 -8.54 1.41
CA HIS A 96 6.86 -8.65 -0.01
C HIS A 96 7.23 -7.29 -0.60
N ILE A 97 6.43 -6.26 -0.33
CA ILE A 97 6.65 -4.91 -0.83
C ILE A 97 7.96 -4.31 -0.27
N LEU A 98 8.23 -4.51 1.01
CA LEU A 98 9.47 -4.01 1.63
C LEU A 98 10.70 -4.68 1.03
N THR A 99 10.65 -5.98 0.82
CA THR A 99 11.72 -6.75 0.17
C THR A 99 11.96 -6.25 -1.25
N LEU A 100 10.87 -6.06 -2.01
CA LEU A 100 10.94 -5.56 -3.39
C LEU A 100 11.55 -4.15 -3.46
N ALA A 101 11.13 -3.25 -2.59
CA ALA A 101 11.66 -1.88 -2.54
C ALA A 101 13.16 -1.87 -2.26
N LYS A 102 13.61 -2.70 -1.33
CA LYS A 102 15.03 -2.86 -1.02
C LYS A 102 15.82 -3.42 -2.20
N GLU A 103 15.31 -4.44 -2.87
CA GLU A 103 15.93 -5.05 -4.04
C GLU A 103 16.05 -4.06 -5.20
N LYS A 104 15.11 -3.14 -5.33
CA LYS A 104 15.14 -2.06 -6.34
C LYS A 104 16.14 -0.96 -6.01
N GLY A 105 16.81 -1.03 -4.85
CA GLY A 105 17.86 -0.08 -4.44
C GLY A 105 17.35 1.15 -3.70
N TYR A 106 16.08 1.19 -3.31
CA TYR A 106 15.57 2.30 -2.51
C TYR A 106 16.05 2.20 -1.05
N ARG A 107 16.21 3.36 -0.42
CA ARG A 107 16.76 3.45 0.94
C ARG A 107 15.69 3.62 2.01
N GLU A 108 14.54 4.15 1.63
CA GLU A 108 13.46 4.45 2.55
C GLU A 108 12.12 4.21 1.90
N ILE A 109 11.12 3.92 2.73
CA ILE A 109 9.73 3.87 2.32
C ILE A 109 8.89 4.62 3.36
N VAL A 110 7.96 5.44 2.89
CA VAL A 110 7.07 6.25 3.73
C VAL A 110 5.62 5.86 3.48
N LEU A 111 4.77 6.18 4.43
CA LEU A 111 3.33 5.96 4.32
C LEU A 111 2.57 6.98 5.17
N GLY A 112 1.27 7.09 4.92
CA GLY A 112 0.33 7.82 5.77
C GLY A 112 -0.67 6.84 6.38
N VAL A 113 -1.03 7.04 7.64
CA VAL A 113 -2.01 6.22 8.36
C VAL A 113 -2.87 7.11 9.26
N ASN A 114 -4.19 6.92 9.21
CA ASN A 114 -5.10 7.65 10.08
C ASN A 114 -4.75 7.41 11.54
N CYS A 115 -4.81 8.47 12.36
CA CYS A 115 -4.45 8.40 13.78
C CYS A 115 -5.29 7.39 14.58
N ASP A 116 -6.51 7.12 14.14
CA ASP A 116 -7.42 6.18 14.78
C ASP A 116 -7.30 4.74 14.24
N ASN A 117 -6.51 4.53 13.20
CA ASN A 117 -6.27 3.19 12.67
C ASN A 117 -5.18 2.47 13.46
N THR A 118 -5.52 2.05 14.67
CA THR A 118 -4.57 1.44 15.61
C THR A 118 -4.03 0.09 15.11
N ALA A 119 -4.85 -0.69 14.40
CA ALA A 119 -4.43 -1.98 13.85
C ALA A 119 -3.34 -1.81 12.79
N ALA A 120 -3.53 -0.86 11.87
CA ALA A 120 -2.52 -0.57 10.85
C ALA A 120 -1.23 -0.03 11.47
N MET A 121 -1.35 0.88 12.45
CA MET A 121 -0.17 1.42 13.15
C MET A 121 0.63 0.32 13.84
N LYS A 122 -0.04 -0.62 14.49
CA LYS A 122 0.60 -1.76 15.14
C LYS A 122 1.36 -2.61 14.12
N LEU A 123 0.75 -2.87 12.97
CA LEU A 123 1.37 -3.62 11.88
C LEU A 123 2.63 -2.90 11.39
N TYR A 124 2.52 -1.62 11.05
CA TYR A 124 3.66 -0.85 10.53
C TYR A 124 4.80 -0.74 11.54
N LYS A 125 4.48 -0.49 12.81
CA LYS A 125 5.51 -0.47 13.87
C LYS A 125 6.21 -1.82 14.01
N SER A 126 5.50 -2.93 13.82
CA SER A 126 6.10 -4.27 13.87
C SER A 126 7.13 -4.49 12.76
N PHE A 127 7.01 -3.77 11.64
CA PHE A 127 7.99 -3.79 10.55
C PHE A 127 9.12 -2.78 10.71
N GLY A 128 9.09 -1.97 11.78
CA GLY A 128 10.13 -0.98 12.03
C GLY A 128 9.82 0.41 11.50
N PHE A 129 8.59 0.68 11.08
CA PHE A 129 8.17 2.05 10.75
C PHE A 129 8.09 2.90 12.02
N THR A 130 8.51 4.15 11.90
CA THR A 130 8.41 5.14 12.98
C THR A 130 7.68 6.38 12.49
N VAL A 131 6.96 7.04 13.40
CA VAL A 131 6.26 8.28 13.10
C VAL A 131 7.28 9.41 13.01
N TYR A 132 7.23 10.18 11.91
CA TYR A 132 8.07 11.37 11.77
C TYR A 132 7.28 12.67 11.65
N GLU A 133 5.98 12.59 11.39
CA GLU A 133 5.11 13.76 11.27
C GLU A 133 3.67 13.41 11.63
N LYS A 134 2.95 14.36 12.22
CA LYS A 134 1.51 14.31 12.40
C LYS A 134 0.91 15.45 11.60
N ALA A 135 -0.06 15.13 10.75
CA ALA A 135 -0.69 16.09 9.85
C ALA A 135 -2.21 15.93 9.85
N GLU A 136 -2.88 16.86 9.22
CA GLU A 136 -4.34 16.84 9.08
C GLU A 136 -4.71 17.31 7.67
N ASP A 137 -5.64 16.63 7.04
CA ASP A 137 -6.23 16.99 5.77
C ASP A 137 -7.76 16.93 5.89
N LYS A 138 -8.47 17.05 4.76
CA LYS A 138 -9.94 16.99 4.73
C LYS A 138 -10.51 15.65 5.21
N ASP A 139 -9.69 14.59 5.17
CA ASP A 139 -10.09 13.24 5.57
C ASP A 139 -9.73 12.93 7.04
N GLY A 140 -9.14 13.89 7.76
CA GLY A 140 -8.85 13.79 9.18
C GLY A 140 -7.37 13.87 9.52
N LYS A 141 -7.05 13.49 10.76
CA LYS A 141 -5.69 13.48 11.28
C LYS A 141 -4.99 12.19 10.92
N PHE A 142 -3.74 12.28 10.50
CA PHE A 142 -2.93 11.12 10.14
C PHE A 142 -1.48 11.28 10.58
N TYR A 143 -0.80 10.14 10.72
CA TYR A 143 0.64 10.10 10.93
C TYR A 143 1.34 9.78 9.62
N ARG A 144 2.49 10.42 9.40
CA ARG A 144 3.44 10.00 8.38
C ARG A 144 4.49 9.14 9.05
N MET A 145 4.74 7.98 8.48
CA MET A 145 5.68 7.02 9.01
C MET A 145 6.76 6.70 7.98
N VAL A 146 7.95 6.37 8.46
CA VAL A 146 9.10 6.04 7.62
C VAL A 146 9.78 4.78 8.11
N LYS A 147 10.25 3.97 7.17
CA LYS A 147 11.13 2.84 7.43
C LYS A 147 12.38 2.96 6.58
N LYS A 148 13.54 2.75 7.20
CA LYS A 148 14.82 2.58 6.48
C LYS A 148 14.92 1.14 5.99
N LEU A 149 15.29 0.99 4.73
CA LEU A 149 15.41 -0.31 4.07
C LEU A 149 16.81 -0.89 4.13
#